data_cb60bc8393f2aec8ad66d7522d1e497f
#
_entry.id   cb60bc8393f2aec8ad66d7522d1e497f
#
_cell.length_a   1.000
_cell.length_b   1.000
_cell.length_c   1.000
_cell.angle_alpha   90.00
_cell.angle_beta   90.00
_cell.angle_gamma   90.00
#
_symmetry.space_group_name_H-M   'P 1'
#
loop_
_entity.id
_entity.type
_entity.pdbx_description
1 polymer ?
#
loop_
_entity_poly.entity_id
_entity_poly.type
_entity_poly.pdbx_seq_one_letter_code
_entity_poly.pdbx_strand_id
1 'polypeptide(L)'
;MLRALARNGGVVMINFYPAYIDEAANRATRAYFAEHGARLAALREETAGDPEAQGAAMRAHFAAHPVPQTSLDVLLDHFDQAIAVAGPAHVGLGADWDGVASMPVGMEDVSQLPALTRGLLARGHSAETVRGVLGENVLRALGEAEDVSRAMKREAATAR
;
A
#
# COMPACT_ATOMS: atom_id res chain seq x y z
N MET A 1 16.03 -7.05 5.92
CA MET A 1 14.60 -7.43 5.90
C MET A 1 14.19 -8.07 4.58
N LEU A 2 14.19 -7.38 3.42
CA LEU A 2 13.68 -7.91 2.12
C LEU A 2 14.29 -9.28 1.72
N ARG A 3 15.62 -9.42 1.79
CA ARG A 3 16.28 -10.72 1.50
C ARG A 3 15.86 -11.85 2.45
N ALA A 4 15.54 -11.54 3.71
CA ALA A 4 15.06 -12.54 4.65
C ALA A 4 13.61 -12.95 4.34
N LEU A 5 12.78 -11.98 3.96
CA LEU A 5 11.42 -12.21 3.49
C LEU A 5 11.42 -13.14 2.24
N ALA A 6 12.29 -12.85 1.27
CA ALA A 6 12.42 -13.70 0.09
C ALA A 6 12.82 -15.15 0.44
N ARG A 7 13.76 -15.34 1.39
CA ARG A 7 14.17 -16.69 1.83
C ARG A 7 13.08 -17.50 2.52
N ASN A 8 12.08 -16.84 3.13
CA ASN A 8 10.96 -17.55 3.76
C ASN A 8 9.70 -17.67 2.87
N GLY A 9 9.81 -17.29 1.59
CA GLY A 9 8.69 -17.36 0.65
C GLY A 9 7.67 -16.23 0.75
N GLY A 10 7.88 -15.26 1.64
CA GLY A 10 6.95 -14.15 1.87
C GLY A 10 6.84 -13.14 0.72
N VAL A 11 5.91 -12.21 0.86
CA VAL A 11 5.68 -11.10 -0.08
C VAL A 11 5.65 -9.78 0.68
N VAL A 12 6.45 -8.79 0.24
CA VAL A 12 6.34 -7.41 0.73
C VAL A 12 5.27 -6.65 -0.06
N MET A 13 4.32 -6.09 0.65
CA MET A 13 3.25 -5.28 0.06
C MET A 13 3.67 -3.81 0.11
N ILE A 14 3.90 -3.19 -1.05
CA ILE A 14 4.33 -1.79 -1.13
C ILE A 14 3.14 -0.88 -0.80
N ASN A 15 3.23 -0.15 0.30
CA ASN A 15 2.27 0.88 0.66
C ASN A 15 2.47 2.13 -0.20
N PHE A 16 1.39 2.81 -0.61
CA PHE A 16 1.45 3.96 -1.52
C PHE A 16 1.48 5.30 -0.79
N TYR A 17 1.34 5.32 0.54
CA TYR A 17 1.30 6.56 1.30
C TYR A 17 2.55 7.41 1.07
N PRO A 18 2.42 8.65 0.54
CA PRO A 18 3.56 9.51 0.23
C PRO A 18 4.55 9.69 1.38
N ALA A 19 4.05 9.79 2.61
CA ALA A 19 4.90 9.97 3.78
C ALA A 19 5.76 8.74 4.13
N TYR A 20 5.49 7.56 3.56
CA TYR A 20 6.29 6.35 3.75
C TYR A 20 7.33 6.14 2.65
N ILE A 21 7.06 6.67 1.45
CA ILE A 21 7.87 6.41 0.26
C ILE A 21 8.69 7.62 -0.21
N ASP A 22 8.47 8.81 0.38
CA ASP A 22 9.17 10.04 0.02
C ASP A 22 9.50 10.85 1.28
N GLU A 23 10.79 11.09 1.51
CA GLU A 23 11.25 11.85 2.68
C GLU A 23 10.77 13.31 2.68
N ALA A 24 10.69 13.94 1.50
CA ALA A 24 10.18 15.30 1.38
C ALA A 24 8.68 15.36 1.69
N ALA A 25 7.91 14.40 1.15
CA ALA A 25 6.49 14.25 1.46
C ALA A 25 6.28 13.93 2.95
N ASN A 26 7.13 13.12 3.57
CA ASN A 26 7.07 12.83 5.01
C ASN A 26 7.22 14.10 5.85
N ARG A 27 8.26 14.90 5.58
CA ARG A 27 8.48 16.17 6.30
C ARG A 27 7.31 17.14 6.12
N ALA A 28 6.82 17.29 4.88
CA ALA A 28 5.70 18.16 4.57
C ALA A 28 4.39 17.68 5.22
N THR A 29 4.13 16.37 5.23
CA THR A 29 2.96 15.77 5.90
C THR A 29 3.01 15.96 7.41
N ARG A 30 4.18 15.85 8.03
CA ARG A 30 4.33 16.14 9.48
C ARG A 30 4.05 17.61 9.80
N ALA A 31 4.53 18.54 8.98
CA ALA A 31 4.22 19.96 9.12
C ALA A 31 2.72 20.23 8.94
N TYR A 32 2.11 19.63 7.93
CA TYR A 32 0.66 19.70 7.69
C TYR A 32 -0.15 19.28 8.91
N PHE A 33 0.12 18.11 9.48
CA PHE A 33 -0.63 17.65 10.66
C PHE A 33 -0.30 18.42 11.94
N ALA A 34 0.88 19.02 12.05
CA ALA A 34 1.17 19.96 13.14
C ALA A 34 0.32 21.24 13.04
N GLU A 35 0.07 21.74 11.84
CA GLU A 35 -0.75 22.92 11.58
C GLU A 35 -2.26 22.62 11.69
N HIS A 36 -2.72 21.55 11.05
CA HIS A 36 -4.16 21.26 10.89
C HIS A 36 -4.72 20.27 11.92
N GLY A 37 -3.87 19.58 12.70
CA GLY A 37 -4.28 18.49 13.58
C GLY A 37 -5.34 18.85 14.60
N ALA A 38 -5.25 20.04 15.21
CA ALA A 38 -6.25 20.53 16.17
C ALA A 38 -7.62 20.70 15.49
N ARG A 39 -7.67 21.25 14.26
CA ARG A 39 -8.92 21.40 13.52
C ARG A 39 -9.51 20.06 13.09
N LEU A 40 -8.67 19.12 12.67
CA LEU A 40 -9.11 17.76 12.32
C LEU A 40 -9.69 17.02 13.54
N ALA A 41 -9.11 17.20 14.73
CA ALA A 41 -9.65 16.65 15.96
C ALA A 41 -11.03 17.30 16.29
N ALA A 42 -11.13 18.61 16.22
CA ALA A 42 -12.40 19.32 16.44
C ALA A 42 -13.49 18.87 15.47
N LEU A 43 -13.18 18.68 14.17
CA LEU A 43 -14.14 18.17 13.20
C LEU A 43 -14.67 16.77 13.56
N ARG A 44 -13.81 15.88 14.08
CA ARG A 44 -14.25 14.56 14.55
C ARG A 44 -15.17 14.63 15.75
N GLU A 45 -14.90 15.55 16.68
CA GLU A 45 -15.76 15.79 17.85
C GLU A 45 -17.08 16.43 17.46
N GLU A 46 -17.07 17.45 16.61
CA GLU A 46 -18.27 18.16 16.13
C GLU A 46 -19.24 17.22 15.38
N THR A 47 -18.72 16.17 14.74
CA THR A 47 -19.49 15.21 13.94
C THR A 47 -19.56 13.82 14.59
N ALA A 48 -19.26 13.73 15.90
CA ALA A 48 -19.28 12.47 16.62
C ALA A 48 -20.69 11.81 16.58
N GLY A 49 -20.75 10.54 16.20
CA GLY A 49 -22.00 9.78 16.08
C GLY A 49 -22.69 9.89 14.71
N ASP A 50 -22.18 10.72 13.80
CA ASP A 50 -22.66 10.82 12.41
C ASP A 50 -21.50 10.58 11.41
N PRO A 51 -21.30 9.31 10.96
CA PRO A 51 -20.22 8.99 10.02
C PRO A 51 -20.31 9.70 8.66
N GLU A 52 -21.52 10.03 8.20
CA GLU A 52 -21.71 10.73 6.93
C GLU A 52 -21.28 12.19 7.05
N ALA A 53 -21.75 12.89 8.09
CA ALA A 53 -21.32 14.26 8.38
C ALA A 53 -19.81 14.33 8.63
N GLN A 54 -19.23 13.37 9.35
CA GLN A 54 -17.78 13.29 9.58
C GLN A 54 -17.02 13.16 8.27
N GLY A 55 -17.42 12.22 7.41
CA GLY A 55 -16.82 12.01 6.11
C GLY A 55 -16.92 13.28 5.23
N ALA A 56 -18.06 13.97 5.22
CA ALA A 56 -18.25 15.20 4.48
C ALA A 56 -17.35 16.34 5.01
N ALA A 57 -17.26 16.53 6.32
CA ALA A 57 -16.43 17.56 6.95
C ALA A 57 -14.94 17.32 6.68
N MET A 58 -14.48 16.07 6.79
CA MET A 58 -13.09 15.70 6.51
C MET A 58 -12.74 15.91 5.02
N ARG A 59 -13.62 15.50 4.09
CA ARG A 59 -13.42 15.74 2.65
C ARG A 59 -13.35 17.23 2.34
N ALA A 60 -14.24 18.04 2.91
CA ALA A 60 -14.22 19.50 2.72
C ALA A 60 -12.93 20.13 3.24
N HIS A 61 -12.45 19.69 4.40
CA HIS A 61 -11.17 20.16 4.96
C HIS A 61 -10.00 19.81 4.05
N PHE A 62 -9.87 18.54 3.61
CA PHE A 62 -8.78 18.12 2.74
C PHE A 62 -8.86 18.74 1.33
N ALA A 63 -10.05 19.06 0.83
CA ALA A 63 -10.20 19.80 -0.43
C ALA A 63 -9.70 21.25 -0.31
N ALA A 64 -9.95 21.92 0.84
CA ALA A 64 -9.48 23.27 1.11
C ALA A 64 -7.99 23.33 1.48
N HIS A 65 -7.47 22.27 2.08
CA HIS A 65 -6.09 22.14 2.56
C HIS A 65 -5.52 20.79 2.11
N PRO A 66 -5.04 20.67 0.86
CA PRO A 66 -4.55 19.40 0.34
C PRO A 66 -3.35 18.86 1.13
N VAL A 67 -3.40 17.58 1.47
CA VAL A 67 -2.27 16.88 2.09
C VAL A 67 -1.15 16.69 1.06
N PRO A 68 0.12 16.88 1.43
CA PRO A 68 1.25 16.71 0.53
C PRO A 68 1.24 15.35 -0.18
N GLN A 69 1.55 15.36 -1.47
CA GLN A 69 1.61 14.18 -2.32
C GLN A 69 3.04 13.96 -2.83
N THR A 70 3.28 12.82 -3.45
CA THR A 70 4.50 12.51 -4.23
C THR A 70 4.12 12.07 -5.63
N SER A 71 5.09 11.81 -6.50
CA SER A 71 4.83 11.34 -7.86
C SER A 71 4.67 9.81 -7.93
N LEU A 72 4.00 9.33 -8.98
CA LEU A 72 3.98 7.91 -9.33
C LEU A 72 5.38 7.35 -9.55
N ASP A 73 6.33 8.15 -10.08
CA ASP A 73 7.71 7.70 -10.31
C ASP A 73 8.41 7.31 -9.02
N VAL A 74 8.23 8.07 -7.93
CA VAL A 74 8.78 7.72 -6.62
C VAL A 74 8.20 6.38 -6.11
N LEU A 75 6.91 6.15 -6.31
CA LEU A 75 6.31 4.85 -5.97
C LEU A 75 6.91 3.72 -6.81
N LEU A 76 7.08 3.94 -8.11
CA LEU A 76 7.70 2.95 -9.01
C LEU A 76 9.15 2.64 -8.61
N ASP A 77 9.92 3.62 -8.12
CA ASP A 77 11.29 3.41 -7.61
C ASP A 77 11.30 2.44 -6.42
N HIS A 78 10.28 2.47 -5.55
CA HIS A 78 10.14 1.51 -4.47
C HIS A 78 9.84 0.09 -4.97
N PHE A 79 9.04 -0.06 -6.03
CA PHE A 79 8.82 -1.35 -6.68
C PHE A 79 10.11 -1.87 -7.29
N ASP A 80 10.85 -1.04 -8.06
CA ASP A 80 12.14 -1.40 -8.66
C ASP A 80 13.13 -1.89 -7.59
N GLN A 81 13.27 -1.13 -6.50
CA GLN A 81 14.16 -1.47 -5.39
C GLN A 81 13.75 -2.77 -4.69
N ALA A 82 12.45 -2.96 -4.42
CA ALA A 82 11.94 -4.16 -3.78
C ALA A 82 12.16 -5.39 -4.67
N ILE A 83 11.86 -5.30 -5.97
CA ILE A 83 12.07 -6.36 -6.96
C ILE A 83 13.57 -6.68 -7.08
N ALA A 84 14.44 -5.68 -7.14
CA ALA A 84 15.90 -5.88 -7.24
C ALA A 84 16.48 -6.60 -6.00
N VAL A 85 15.96 -6.33 -4.81
CA VAL A 85 16.49 -6.87 -3.54
C VAL A 85 15.86 -8.20 -3.12
N ALA A 86 14.55 -8.33 -3.26
CA ALA A 86 13.78 -9.51 -2.83
C ALA A 86 13.53 -10.50 -3.98
N GLY A 87 13.58 -10.04 -5.21
CA GLY A 87 13.16 -10.80 -6.39
C GLY A 87 11.68 -10.55 -6.75
N PRO A 88 11.33 -10.75 -8.04
CA PRO A 88 10.01 -10.42 -8.58
C PRO A 88 8.87 -11.24 -7.95
N ALA A 89 9.15 -12.43 -7.42
CA ALA A 89 8.14 -13.29 -6.78
C ALA A 89 7.74 -12.84 -5.35
N HIS A 90 8.39 -11.81 -4.80
CA HIS A 90 8.27 -11.43 -3.40
C HIS A 90 7.76 -10.00 -3.18
N VAL A 91 7.16 -9.40 -4.20
CA VAL A 91 6.62 -8.02 -4.16
C VAL A 91 5.15 -8.02 -4.55
N GLY A 92 4.35 -7.19 -3.87
CA GLY A 92 2.91 -7.05 -4.11
C GLY A 92 2.41 -5.63 -3.82
N LEU A 93 1.10 -5.42 -3.99
CA LEU A 93 0.41 -4.15 -3.78
C LEU A 93 -0.10 -4.04 -2.35
N GLY A 94 0.23 -2.95 -1.66
CA GLY A 94 -0.28 -2.62 -0.33
C GLY A 94 -1.00 -1.27 -0.26
N ALA A 95 -1.51 -0.78 -1.34
CA ALA A 95 -2.02 0.56 -1.65
C ALA A 95 -2.45 1.45 -0.47
N ASP A 96 -3.44 0.99 0.34
CA ASP A 96 -3.94 1.70 1.54
C ASP A 96 -4.86 2.90 1.22
N TRP A 97 -5.63 2.83 0.11
CA TRP A 97 -6.44 3.96 -0.36
C TRP A 97 -7.40 4.55 0.68
N ASP A 98 -8.03 3.74 1.52
CA ASP A 98 -9.02 4.20 2.50
C ASP A 98 -8.39 4.50 3.88
N GLY A 99 -7.12 4.16 4.08
CA GLY A 99 -6.43 4.27 5.36
C GLY A 99 -5.52 5.49 5.51
N VAL A 100 -5.22 6.20 4.40
CA VAL A 100 -4.25 7.30 4.40
C VAL A 100 -4.84 8.61 3.84
N ALA A 101 -4.22 9.72 4.23
CA ALA A 101 -4.75 11.06 3.93
C ALA A 101 -4.40 11.56 2.52
N SER A 102 -3.44 10.95 1.84
CA SER A 102 -3.05 11.31 0.47
C SER A 102 -2.43 10.12 -0.24
N MET A 103 -2.42 10.18 -1.57
CA MET A 103 -1.85 9.18 -2.46
C MET A 103 -0.86 9.85 -3.42
N PRO A 104 0.03 9.09 -4.10
CA PRO A 104 0.82 9.62 -5.20
C PRO A 104 -0.09 10.17 -6.31
N VAL A 105 0.35 11.24 -6.95
CA VAL A 105 -0.38 11.85 -8.08
C VAL A 105 -0.59 10.80 -9.17
N GLY A 106 -1.84 10.63 -9.60
CA GLY A 106 -2.26 9.62 -10.58
C GLY A 106 -2.48 8.23 -9.99
N MET A 107 -2.54 8.11 -8.64
CA MET A 107 -2.88 6.88 -7.92
C MET A 107 -3.95 7.12 -6.84
N GLU A 108 -4.83 8.09 -7.06
CA GLU A 108 -5.81 8.57 -6.08
C GLU A 108 -6.83 7.50 -5.69
N ASP A 109 -7.13 6.56 -6.59
CA ASP A 109 -8.05 5.45 -6.35
C ASP A 109 -7.70 4.18 -7.17
N VAL A 110 -8.45 3.11 -6.95
CA VAL A 110 -8.22 1.80 -7.59
C VAL A 110 -8.31 1.83 -9.11
N SER A 111 -9.04 2.77 -9.71
CA SER A 111 -9.17 2.90 -11.17
C SER A 111 -7.85 3.28 -11.85
N GLN A 112 -6.89 3.78 -11.07
CA GLN A 112 -5.57 4.18 -11.53
C GLN A 112 -4.54 3.02 -11.60
N LEU A 113 -4.87 1.82 -11.15
CA LEU A 113 -3.97 0.65 -11.26
C LEU A 113 -3.41 0.40 -12.66
N PRO A 114 -4.14 0.69 -13.77
CA PRO A 114 -3.52 0.62 -15.10
C PRO A 114 -2.34 1.58 -15.31
N ALA A 115 -2.25 2.69 -14.57
CA ALA A 115 -1.08 3.59 -14.64
C ALA A 115 0.15 2.94 -14.00
N LEU A 116 0.01 2.29 -12.85
CA LEU A 116 1.07 1.48 -12.21
C LEU A 116 1.54 0.36 -13.14
N THR A 117 0.61 -0.39 -13.73
CA THR A 117 0.92 -1.46 -14.70
C THR A 117 1.75 -0.93 -15.87
N ARG A 118 1.34 0.17 -16.49
CA ARG A 118 2.10 0.81 -17.58
C ARG A 118 3.46 1.30 -17.12
N GLY A 119 3.54 1.87 -15.93
CA GLY A 119 4.80 2.35 -15.35
C GLY A 119 5.81 1.23 -15.15
N LEU A 120 5.40 0.11 -14.57
CA LEU A 120 6.28 -1.07 -14.38
C LEU A 120 6.74 -1.65 -15.72
N LEU A 121 5.85 -1.79 -16.70
CA LEU A 121 6.22 -2.25 -18.05
C LEU A 121 7.19 -1.28 -18.74
N ALA A 122 6.96 0.02 -18.64
CA ALA A 122 7.84 1.04 -19.22
C ALA A 122 9.25 1.05 -18.60
N ARG A 123 9.38 0.62 -17.34
CA ARG A 123 10.66 0.43 -16.63
C ARG A 123 11.35 -0.90 -16.98
N GLY A 124 10.77 -1.70 -17.89
CA GLY A 124 11.37 -2.93 -18.40
C GLY A 124 11.05 -4.19 -17.61
N HIS A 125 10.12 -4.14 -16.65
CA HIS A 125 9.65 -5.35 -16.00
C HIS A 125 8.85 -6.22 -16.96
N SER A 126 9.04 -7.55 -16.90
CA SER A 126 8.29 -8.49 -17.73
C SER A 126 6.80 -8.52 -17.35
N ALA A 127 5.94 -8.89 -18.29
CA ALA A 127 4.52 -9.09 -18.02
C ALA A 127 4.27 -10.13 -16.91
N GLU A 128 5.14 -11.13 -16.77
CA GLU A 128 5.10 -12.12 -15.67
C GLU A 128 5.37 -11.44 -14.32
N THR A 129 6.43 -10.65 -14.21
CA THR A 129 6.74 -9.86 -13.00
C THR A 129 5.57 -8.95 -12.62
N VAL A 130 4.99 -8.25 -13.59
CA VAL A 130 3.87 -7.35 -13.34
C VAL A 130 2.64 -8.09 -12.85
N ARG A 131 2.28 -9.23 -13.44
CA ARG A 131 1.17 -10.08 -12.92
C ARG A 131 1.46 -10.57 -11.50
N GLY A 132 2.69 -10.98 -11.24
CA GLY A 132 3.14 -11.35 -9.89
C GLY A 132 2.87 -10.24 -8.87
N VAL A 133 3.33 -9.02 -9.16
CA VAL A 133 3.13 -7.83 -8.33
C VAL A 133 1.65 -7.51 -8.15
N LEU A 134 0.83 -7.62 -9.21
CA LEU A 134 -0.59 -7.29 -9.18
C LEU A 134 -1.43 -8.27 -8.34
N GLY A 135 -0.93 -9.48 -8.02
CA GLY A 135 -1.67 -10.39 -7.16
C GLY A 135 -1.19 -11.84 -7.12
N GLU A 136 -0.58 -12.36 -8.21
CA GLU A 136 -0.19 -13.79 -8.26
C GLU A 136 0.80 -14.17 -7.14
N ASN A 137 1.71 -13.27 -6.73
CA ASN A 137 2.64 -13.51 -5.64
C ASN A 137 1.94 -13.71 -4.28
N VAL A 138 0.93 -12.90 -4.00
CA VAL A 138 0.14 -13.02 -2.75
C VAL A 138 -0.69 -14.29 -2.77
N LEU A 139 -1.32 -14.62 -3.91
CA LEU A 139 -2.09 -15.84 -4.08
C LEU A 139 -1.22 -17.09 -3.90
N ARG A 140 0.02 -17.08 -4.44
CA ARG A 140 1.01 -18.14 -4.20
C ARG A 140 1.30 -18.30 -2.69
N ALA A 141 1.66 -17.22 -2.01
CA ALA A 141 2.01 -17.28 -0.59
C ALA A 141 0.84 -17.74 0.28
N LEU A 142 -0.38 -17.31 -0.04
CA LEU A 142 -1.61 -17.76 0.63
C LEU A 142 -1.84 -19.25 0.38
N GLY A 143 -1.73 -19.73 -0.86
CA GLY A 143 -1.88 -21.14 -1.21
C GLY A 143 -0.87 -22.04 -0.48
N GLU A 144 0.39 -21.63 -0.39
CA GLU A 144 1.43 -22.36 0.37
C GLU A 144 1.07 -22.44 1.86
N ALA A 145 0.56 -21.35 2.47
CA ALA A 145 0.14 -21.35 3.86
C ALA A 145 -1.08 -22.28 4.10
N GLU A 146 -2.04 -22.30 3.16
CA GLU A 146 -3.17 -23.23 3.21
C GLU A 146 -2.76 -24.68 3.08
N ASP A 147 -1.76 -24.98 2.21
CA ASP A 147 -1.23 -26.33 2.06
C ASP A 147 -0.58 -26.84 3.36
N VAL A 148 0.22 -26.01 4.02
CA VAL A 148 0.80 -26.32 5.34
C VAL A 148 -0.31 -26.56 6.36
N SER A 149 -1.33 -25.69 6.43
CA SER A 149 -2.46 -25.87 7.34
C SER A 149 -3.20 -27.19 7.09
N ARG A 150 -3.41 -27.55 5.83
CA ARG A 150 -4.03 -28.84 5.45
C ARG A 150 -3.17 -30.05 5.86
N ALA A 151 -1.85 -29.96 5.68
CA ALA A 151 -0.91 -31.02 6.10
C ALA A 151 -0.95 -31.22 7.62
N MET A 152 -0.82 -30.18 8.40
CA MET A 152 -0.84 -30.21 9.87
C MET A 152 -2.16 -30.80 10.42
N LYS A 153 -3.30 -30.45 9.80
CA LYS A 153 -4.61 -31.02 10.20
C LYS A 153 -4.71 -32.51 9.93
N ARG A 154 -4.14 -33.01 8.81
CA ARG A 154 -4.09 -34.43 8.49
C ARG A 154 -3.22 -35.21 9.49
N GLU A 155 -2.04 -34.70 9.80
CA GLU A 155 -1.14 -35.30 10.80
C GLU A 155 -1.78 -35.37 12.17
N ALA A 156 -2.45 -34.30 12.62
CA ALA A 156 -3.14 -34.29 13.90
C ALA A 156 -4.33 -35.27 13.96
N ALA A 157 -4.99 -35.53 12.82
CA ALA A 157 -6.09 -36.51 12.74
C ALA A 157 -5.59 -37.96 12.77
N THR A 158 -4.38 -38.23 12.24
CA THR A 158 -3.78 -39.59 12.24
C THR A 158 -3.05 -39.93 13.55
N ALA A 159 -2.76 -38.94 14.38
CA ALA A 159 -2.13 -39.12 15.69
C ALA A 159 -3.11 -39.40 16.84
N ARG A 160 -4.41 -39.49 16.55
CA ARG A 160 -5.50 -39.84 17.51
C ARG A 160 -6.01 -41.25 17.27
#